data_31e0c229e6673175d9933384c9f78332
#
_entry.id   31e0c229e6673175d9933384c9f78332
#
_cell.length_a   1.000
_cell.length_b   1.000
_cell.length_c   1.000
_cell.angle_alpha   90.00
_cell.angle_beta   90.00
_cell.angle_gamma   90.00
#
_symmetry.space_group_name_H-M   'P 1'
#
loop_
_entity.id
_entity.type
_entity.pdbx_description
1 polymer ?
#
loop_
_entity_poly.entity_id
_entity_poly.type
_entity_poly.pdbx_seq_one_letter_code
_entity_poly.pdbx_strand_id
1 'polypeptide(L)'
;MAAGAGVLGLGLGAFAATKPGDAAKGKDVFDGTCAACHNADSTDPKVGPGLKGVFKKAAMGNKKKATDASVLEIINKGSGGNMPPLADQLTDQEKVDVIAYLKTL
;
A
#
# COMPACT_ATOMS: atom_id res chain seq x y z
N MET A 1 -20.82 -23.66 1.37
CA MET A 1 -20.35 -23.59 1.56
C MET A 1 -19.52 -23.42 1.81
N ALA A 2 -19.23 -23.30 1.97
CA ALA A 2 -18.47 -23.09 2.11
C ALA A 2 -17.69 -23.09 2.42
N ALA A 3 -17.46 -23.20 2.38
CA ALA A 3 -16.76 -23.17 2.53
C ALA A 3 -15.99 -23.04 2.43
N GLY A 4 -15.81 -23.08 2.35
CA GLY A 4 -15.13 -22.97 2.17
C GLY A 4 -14.46 -22.38 2.01
N ALA A 5 -14.64 -21.98 1.94
CA ALA A 5 -14.09 -21.33 1.66
C ALA A 5 -13.22 -20.84 2.25
N GLY A 6 -13.33 -20.72 2.76
CA GLY A 6 -12.52 -20.12 3.33
C GLY A 6 -11.36 -20.54 3.31
N VAL A 7 -11.30 -20.93 3.29
CA VAL A 7 -10.36 -21.28 3.27
C VAL A 7 -9.54 -21.07 2.69
N LEU A 8 -9.57 -20.97 2.32
CA LEU A 8 -8.83 -20.80 1.71
C LEU A 8 -8.06 -20.00 1.98
N GLY A 9 -8.47 -19.41 2.11
CA GLY A 9 -7.74 -18.40 2.22
C GLY A 9 -6.63 -18.63 2.98
N LEU A 10 -6.66 -19.21 3.40
CA LEU A 10 -5.86 -19.44 4.03
C LEU A 10 -4.71 -19.39 3.80
N GLY A 11 -4.55 -19.70 3.65
CA GLY A 11 -3.42 -19.81 3.54
C GLY A 11 -2.63 -18.95 3.03
N LEU A 12 -2.99 -18.32 2.35
CA LEU A 12 -2.26 -17.51 1.87
C LEU A 12 -1.75 -16.67 2.71
N GLY A 13 -2.03 -16.70 3.76
CA GLY A 13 -1.40 -16.06 4.64
C GLY A 13 -1.20 -14.70 4.62
N ALA A 14 -0.74 -14.18 3.70
CA ALA A 14 -0.38 -12.84 3.74
C ALA A 14 -1.49 -11.96 4.14
N PHE A 15 -2.67 -12.23 3.72
CA PHE A 15 -3.80 -11.46 4.10
C PHE A 15 -4.81 -12.32 4.77
N ALA A 16 -5.37 -11.89 5.84
CA ALA A 16 -6.64 -12.39 6.28
C ALA A 16 -7.66 -12.05 5.23
N ALA A 17 -8.84 -12.60 5.30
CA ALA A 17 -9.87 -12.26 4.36
C ALA A 17 -10.14 -10.76 4.41
N THR A 18 -9.86 -10.07 3.35
CA THR A 18 -10.10 -8.64 3.24
C THR A 18 -11.16 -8.36 2.20
N LYS A 19 -11.79 -7.22 2.33
CA LYS A 19 -12.68 -6.71 1.31
C LYS A 19 -11.86 -6.02 0.24
N PRO A 20 -12.43 -5.82 -0.95
CA PRO A 20 -11.77 -4.99 -1.95
C PRO A 20 -11.39 -3.64 -1.37
N GLY A 21 -10.31 -3.06 -1.85
CA GLY A 21 -9.82 -1.81 -1.33
C GLY A 21 -10.78 -0.65 -1.55
N ASP A 22 -10.87 0.21 -0.55
CA ASP A 22 -11.72 1.40 -0.57
C ASP A 22 -10.79 2.62 -0.59
N ALA A 23 -10.78 3.34 -1.72
CA ALA A 23 -9.88 4.47 -1.88
C ALA A 23 -10.18 5.61 -0.88
N ALA A 24 -11.44 5.81 -0.50
CA ALA A 24 -11.77 6.85 0.46
C ALA A 24 -11.21 6.53 1.84
N LYS A 25 -11.31 5.28 2.26
CA LYS A 25 -10.67 4.86 3.52
C LYS A 25 -9.16 4.86 3.40
N GLY A 26 -8.66 4.52 2.23
CA GLY A 26 -7.22 4.55 1.97
C GLY A 26 -6.65 5.95 2.08
N LYS A 27 -7.42 6.97 1.70
CA LYS A 27 -6.99 8.34 1.89
C LYS A 27 -6.80 8.66 3.37
N ASP A 28 -7.70 8.17 4.22
CA ASP A 28 -7.56 8.39 5.65
C ASP A 28 -6.32 7.69 6.20
N VAL A 29 -6.04 6.48 5.73
CA VAL A 29 -4.83 5.76 6.11
C VAL A 29 -3.59 6.55 5.64
N PHE A 30 -3.61 7.03 4.41
CA PHE A 30 -2.51 7.82 3.88
C PHE A 30 -2.27 9.07 4.73
N ASP A 31 -3.32 9.82 5.00
CA ASP A 31 -3.20 11.07 5.75
C ASP A 31 -2.64 10.83 7.16
N GLY A 32 -2.99 9.72 7.78
CA GLY A 32 -2.54 9.41 9.13
C GLY A 32 -1.17 8.75 9.22
N THR A 33 -0.71 8.09 8.17
CA THR A 33 0.49 7.26 8.24
C THR A 33 1.53 7.64 7.21
N CYS A 34 1.13 8.00 6.01
CA CYS A 34 2.05 8.17 4.89
C CYS A 34 2.39 9.64 4.61
N ALA A 35 1.46 10.53 4.90
CA ALA A 35 1.58 11.93 4.51
C ALA A 35 2.74 12.67 5.20
N ALA A 36 3.21 12.15 6.32
CA ALA A 36 4.36 12.77 6.99
C ALA A 36 5.60 12.76 6.10
N CYS A 37 5.72 11.75 5.24
CA CYS A 37 6.91 11.54 4.42
C CYS A 37 6.65 11.62 2.92
N HIS A 38 5.40 11.55 2.49
CA HIS A 38 5.06 11.52 1.07
C HIS A 38 4.03 12.59 0.72
N ASN A 39 4.23 13.21 -0.43
CA ASN A 39 3.20 14.03 -1.04
C ASN A 39 2.30 13.15 -1.89
N ALA A 40 0.99 13.33 -1.78
CA ALA A 40 0.04 12.59 -2.60
C ALA A 40 -0.25 13.31 -3.92
N ASP A 41 -0.26 14.62 -3.90
CA ASP A 41 -0.74 15.42 -5.02
C ASP A 41 0.36 16.02 -5.87
N SER A 42 1.59 15.61 -5.67
CA SER A 42 2.70 16.08 -6.49
C SER A 42 3.78 15.01 -6.57
N THR A 43 4.72 15.22 -7.47
CA THR A 43 5.91 14.37 -7.57
C THR A 43 7.05 14.91 -6.73
N ASP A 44 6.86 16.04 -6.06
CA ASP A 44 7.90 16.64 -5.25
C ASP A 44 8.23 15.75 -4.05
N PRO A 45 9.49 15.55 -3.76
CA PRO A 45 9.86 14.73 -2.61
C PRO A 45 9.72 15.46 -1.30
N LYS A 46 9.52 14.69 -0.27
CA LYS A 46 9.69 15.14 1.12
C LYS A 46 10.79 14.26 1.71
N VAL A 47 10.48 13.52 2.78
CA VAL A 47 11.37 12.47 3.24
C VAL A 47 11.38 11.35 2.22
N GLY A 48 10.20 10.97 1.71
CA GLY A 48 10.06 10.02 0.64
C GLY A 48 9.63 10.71 -0.64
N PRO A 49 9.57 9.97 -1.75
CA PRO A 49 9.16 10.54 -3.02
C PRO A 49 7.70 10.96 -3.03
N GLY A 50 7.38 11.93 -3.88
CA GLY A 50 5.99 12.25 -4.16
C GLY A 50 5.34 11.10 -4.90
N LEU A 51 4.07 10.86 -4.61
CA LEU A 51 3.40 9.65 -5.10
C LEU A 51 2.37 9.91 -6.19
N LYS A 52 2.28 11.15 -6.67
CA LYS A 52 1.35 11.44 -7.76
C LYS A 52 1.69 10.59 -8.98
N GLY A 53 0.70 9.86 -9.46
CA GLY A 53 0.87 9.01 -10.64
C GLY A 53 1.76 7.80 -10.41
N VAL A 54 1.97 7.38 -9.17
CA VAL A 54 2.93 6.31 -8.87
C VAL A 54 2.61 5.02 -9.62
N PHE A 55 1.35 4.66 -9.77
CA PHE A 55 0.97 3.44 -10.49
C PHE A 55 1.06 3.58 -12.00
N LYS A 56 1.27 4.80 -12.50
CA LYS A 56 1.39 5.05 -13.94
C LYS A 56 2.83 5.18 -14.39
N LYS A 57 3.77 5.23 -13.46
CA LYS A 57 5.19 5.33 -13.82
C LYS A 57 5.73 4.01 -14.31
N ALA A 58 6.77 4.07 -15.12
CA ALA A 58 7.44 2.86 -15.58
C ALA A 58 8.08 2.09 -14.43
N ALA A 59 8.59 2.80 -13.43
CA ALA A 59 9.18 2.18 -12.26
C ALA A 59 9.17 3.14 -11.08
N MET A 60 9.10 2.56 -9.89
CA MET A 60 9.27 3.28 -8.63
C MET A 60 10.75 3.50 -8.34
N GLY A 61 11.04 4.16 -7.21
CA GLY A 61 12.42 4.39 -6.79
C GLY A 61 13.25 3.12 -6.60
N ASN A 62 12.59 2.00 -6.31
CA ASN A 62 13.27 0.70 -6.19
C ASN A 62 13.43 -0.01 -7.53
N LYS A 63 13.15 0.68 -8.63
CA LYS A 63 13.26 0.19 -10.01
C LYS A 63 12.21 -0.87 -10.37
N LYS A 64 11.25 -1.14 -9.50
CA LYS A 64 10.15 -2.03 -9.79
C LYS A 64 8.92 -1.23 -10.19
N LYS A 65 8.11 -1.77 -11.08
CA LYS A 65 6.85 -1.15 -11.41
C LYS A 65 5.91 -1.28 -10.21
N ALA A 66 5.11 -0.24 -9.97
CA ALA A 66 4.11 -0.30 -8.91
C ALA A 66 3.00 -1.27 -9.30
N THR A 67 2.83 -2.28 -8.48
CA THR A 67 1.72 -3.23 -8.54
C THR A 67 1.23 -3.41 -7.13
N ASP A 68 0.07 -4.04 -6.98
CA ASP A 68 -0.42 -4.33 -5.63
C ASP A 68 0.63 -5.06 -4.82
N ALA A 69 1.26 -6.07 -5.41
CA ALA A 69 2.25 -6.88 -4.69
C ALA A 69 3.53 -6.10 -4.38
N SER A 70 4.04 -5.32 -5.34
CA SER A 70 5.29 -4.60 -5.11
C SER A 70 5.12 -3.46 -4.12
N VAL A 71 3.98 -2.79 -4.14
CA VAL A 71 3.70 -1.73 -3.16
C VAL A 71 3.47 -2.33 -1.78
N LEU A 72 2.74 -3.45 -1.71
CA LEU A 72 2.54 -4.13 -0.44
C LEU A 72 3.87 -4.56 0.18
N GLU A 73 4.78 -5.04 -0.64
CA GLU A 73 6.11 -5.42 -0.15
C GLU A 73 6.82 -4.23 0.49
N ILE A 74 6.77 -3.07 -0.15
CA ILE A 74 7.40 -1.87 0.41
C ILE A 74 6.72 -1.46 1.71
N ILE A 75 5.39 -1.50 1.75
CA ILE A 75 4.66 -1.17 2.98
C ILE A 75 5.08 -2.09 4.12
N ASN A 76 5.17 -3.37 3.85
CA ASN A 76 5.49 -4.34 4.90
C ASN A 76 6.94 -4.29 5.36
N LYS A 77 7.86 -4.13 4.42
CA LYS A 77 9.30 -4.25 4.71
C LYS A 77 10.02 -2.93 4.83
N GLY A 78 9.39 -1.85 4.39
CA GLY A 78 10.07 -0.58 4.29
C GLY A 78 10.98 -0.54 3.06
N SER A 79 11.69 0.57 2.93
CA SER A 79 12.52 0.79 1.74
C SER A 79 13.98 0.40 1.92
N GLY A 80 14.36 0.03 3.13
CA GLY A 80 15.76 -0.16 3.44
C GLY A 80 16.49 1.15 3.73
N GLY A 81 15.78 2.27 3.62
CA GLY A 81 16.31 3.58 3.94
C GLY A 81 15.44 4.27 4.97
N ASN A 82 14.84 5.39 4.57
CA ASN A 82 14.07 6.20 5.53
C ASN A 82 12.68 5.67 5.81
N MET A 83 12.12 4.88 4.92
CA MET A 83 10.77 4.34 5.15
C MET A 83 10.85 3.11 6.04
N PRO A 84 10.22 3.16 7.22
CA PRO A 84 10.25 2.01 8.12
C PRO A 84 9.30 0.92 7.65
N PRO A 85 9.49 -0.32 8.14
CA PRO A 85 8.50 -1.37 7.91
C PRO A 85 7.18 -1.02 8.60
N LEU A 86 6.08 -1.21 7.90
CA LEU A 86 4.76 -0.89 8.42
C LEU A 86 3.87 -2.12 8.59
N ALA A 87 4.45 -3.32 8.48
CA ALA A 87 3.66 -4.55 8.53
C ALA A 87 2.77 -4.62 9.76
N ASP A 88 3.28 -4.20 10.91
CA ASP A 88 2.55 -4.28 12.17
C ASP A 88 1.83 -2.97 12.52
N GLN A 89 1.99 -1.95 11.70
CA GLN A 89 1.39 -0.64 11.94
C GLN A 89 0.01 -0.51 11.32
N LEU A 90 -0.26 -1.30 10.30
CA LEU A 90 -1.51 -1.25 9.55
C LEU A 90 -2.16 -2.61 9.55
N THR A 91 -3.48 -2.63 9.58
CA THR A 91 -4.21 -3.89 9.36
C THR A 91 -4.13 -4.29 7.90
N ASP A 92 -4.43 -5.55 7.62
CA ASP A 92 -4.45 -6.01 6.24
C ASP A 92 -5.44 -5.21 5.39
N GLN A 93 -6.61 -4.89 5.95
CA GLN A 93 -7.59 -4.08 5.22
C GLN A 93 -7.08 -2.66 4.97
N GLU A 94 -6.40 -2.05 5.93
CA GLU A 94 -5.83 -0.73 5.73
C GLU A 94 -4.78 -0.73 4.62
N LYS A 95 -3.99 -1.78 4.52
CA LYS A 95 -3.01 -1.91 3.44
C LYS A 95 -3.70 -1.98 2.08
N VAL A 96 -4.75 -2.78 1.98
CA VAL A 96 -5.51 -2.88 0.73
C VAL A 96 -6.16 -1.54 0.39
N ASP A 97 -6.71 -0.87 1.38
CA ASP A 97 -7.37 0.42 1.16
C ASP A 97 -6.39 1.50 0.70
N VAL A 98 -5.22 1.58 1.34
CA VAL A 98 -4.26 2.62 0.95
C VAL A 98 -3.70 2.34 -0.45
N ILE A 99 -3.52 1.08 -0.82
CA ILE A 99 -3.11 0.75 -2.18
C ILE A 99 -4.19 1.20 -3.18
N ALA A 100 -5.46 0.98 -2.86
CA ALA A 100 -6.55 1.46 -3.70
C ALA A 100 -6.50 2.99 -3.87
N TYR A 101 -6.23 3.70 -2.78
CA TYR A 101 -6.07 5.15 -2.85
C TYR A 101 -4.88 5.55 -3.73
N LEU A 102 -3.74 4.89 -3.58
CA LEU A 102 -2.56 5.22 -4.37
C LEU A 102 -2.80 5.05 -5.87
N LYS A 103 -3.66 4.12 -6.25
CA LYS A 103 -4.01 3.94 -7.65
C LYS A 103 -4.76 5.12 -8.24
N THR A 104 -5.34 5.96 -7.41
CA THR A 104 -6.08 7.14 -7.86
C THR A 104 -5.19 8.36 -8.09
N LEU A 105 -3.95 8.31 -7.70
CA LEU A 105 -3.05 9.48 -7.72
C LEU A 105 -2.42 9.76 -9.08
#